data_84dd7aeeb003777e3d50635916994954
#
_entry.id   84dd7aeeb003777e3d50635916994954
#
_cell.length_a   1.000
_cell.length_b   1.000
_cell.length_c   1.000
_cell.angle_alpha   90.00
_cell.angle_beta   90.00
_cell.angle_gamma   90.00
#
_symmetry.space_group_name_H-M   'P 1'
#
loop_
_entity.id
_entity.type
_entity.pdbx_description
1 polymer ?
#
loop_
_entity_poly.entity_id
_entity_poly.type
_entity_poly.pdbx_seq_one_letter_code
_entity_poly.pdbx_strand_id
1 'polypeptide(L)'
;MKISNFSKTAFYAFLLSGNFVFFTAVAQTQLENPALKIYRATPAKINDLVNTKLDVRFNYAKHYLYGKEWVTLKPHFYPTDSLTLDAKGMDINQISIVKNGKNVPLKFLYDSLKLRINLDKKYSSAENYTVYLSYTAKPDQLKAMGSAAISDAKGLYFINSDGADKTKPIQIWTQGETESSSAWFPTIDHPSQKTLEEISMTVPSKYVTLSNGKLVSQKPAGNGLRTDTWKMDKPHSPYLFMMAVGDFKIYKDKW
;
A
#
# COMPACT_ATOMS: atom_id res chain seq x y z
N MET A 1 -89.85 17.56 -48.28
CA MET A 1 -89.31 17.56 -49.67
C MET A 1 -87.79 17.74 -49.63
N LYS A 2 -87.07 16.83 -50.26
CA LYS A 2 -85.65 16.80 -50.56
C LYS A 2 -84.66 16.54 -49.38
N ILE A 3 -84.17 15.32 -49.14
CA ILE A 3 -83.12 14.58 -49.81
C ILE A 3 -81.75 15.28 -49.50
N SER A 4 -81.05 14.75 -48.60
CA SER A 4 -79.83 13.88 -48.57
C SER A 4 -78.65 14.42 -49.33
N ASN A 5 -77.53 14.48 -48.67
CA ASN A 5 -76.28 14.02 -49.30
C ASN A 5 -75.35 13.47 -48.24
N PHE A 6 -75.08 12.19 -48.35
CA PHE A 6 -74.07 11.45 -47.62
C PHE A 6 -72.66 11.84 -48.16
N SER A 7 -71.86 12.30 -47.32
CA SER A 7 -70.43 12.45 -47.64
C SER A 7 -69.66 11.22 -47.12
N LYS A 8 -69.08 10.48 -48.05
CA LYS A 8 -68.21 9.34 -47.81
C LYS A 8 -66.87 9.80 -47.25
N THR A 9 -66.64 9.63 -46.00
CA THR A 9 -65.25 9.81 -45.44
C THR A 9 -64.53 8.50 -45.62
N ALA A 10 -63.55 8.53 -46.51
CA ALA A 10 -62.57 7.43 -46.70
C ALA A 10 -61.70 7.29 -45.50
N PHE A 11 -61.76 6.14 -44.85
CA PHE A 11 -60.83 5.74 -43.77
C PHE A 11 -59.52 5.25 -44.40
N TYR A 12 -58.48 6.06 -44.36
CA TYR A 12 -57.15 5.61 -44.67
C TYR A 12 -56.56 4.85 -43.46
N ALA A 13 -56.55 3.54 -43.53
CA ALA A 13 -55.80 2.69 -42.62
C ALA A 13 -54.32 2.81 -42.98
N PHE A 14 -53.58 3.53 -42.18
CA PHE A 14 -52.09 3.61 -42.24
C PHE A 14 -51.53 2.35 -41.59
N LEU A 15 -51.16 1.36 -42.42
CA LEU A 15 -50.38 0.20 -41.96
C LEU A 15 -48.95 0.66 -41.66
N LEU A 16 -48.70 0.99 -40.40
CA LEU A 16 -47.34 1.13 -39.87
C LEU A 16 -46.76 -0.29 -39.72
N SER A 17 -46.00 -0.71 -40.73
CA SER A 17 -45.11 -1.87 -40.64
C SER A 17 -43.91 -1.51 -39.72
N GLY A 18 -44.13 -1.67 -38.43
CA GLY A 18 -43.08 -1.56 -37.44
C GLY A 18 -42.10 -2.73 -37.61
N ASN A 19 -40.94 -2.48 -38.21
CA ASN A 19 -39.83 -3.42 -38.13
C ASN A 19 -39.37 -3.49 -36.66
N PHE A 20 -39.88 -4.46 -35.92
CA PHE A 20 -39.32 -4.87 -34.64
C PHE A 20 -37.96 -5.52 -34.92
N VAL A 21 -36.89 -4.72 -34.82
CA VAL A 21 -35.55 -5.25 -34.72
C VAL A 21 -35.45 -5.89 -33.35
N PHE A 22 -35.58 -7.20 -33.26
CA PHE A 22 -35.24 -7.96 -32.09
C PHE A 22 -33.72 -7.88 -31.89
N PHE A 23 -33.24 -6.98 -31.04
CA PHE A 23 -31.92 -7.10 -30.47
C PHE A 23 -31.96 -8.35 -29.58
N THR A 24 -31.47 -9.46 -30.09
CA THR A 24 -31.08 -10.58 -29.26
C THR A 24 -29.89 -10.08 -28.44
N ALA A 25 -30.17 -9.71 -27.19
CA ALA A 25 -29.12 -9.54 -26.20
C ALA A 25 -28.47 -10.92 -26.07
N VAL A 26 -27.34 -11.14 -26.75
CA VAL A 26 -26.47 -12.25 -26.46
C VAL A 26 -25.94 -11.96 -25.08
N ALA A 27 -26.56 -12.52 -24.05
CA ALA A 27 -25.96 -12.58 -22.74
C ALA A 27 -24.59 -13.21 -22.97
N GLN A 28 -23.54 -12.41 -22.76
CA GLN A 28 -22.19 -12.94 -22.74
C GLN A 28 -22.22 -14.03 -21.68
N THR A 29 -22.23 -15.27 -22.09
CA THR A 29 -21.86 -16.37 -21.24
C THR A 29 -20.43 -16.06 -20.79
N GLN A 30 -20.30 -15.42 -19.61
CA GLN A 30 -19.00 -15.33 -18.98
C GLN A 30 -18.52 -16.77 -18.88
N LEU A 31 -17.50 -17.10 -19.67
CA LEU A 31 -16.75 -18.33 -19.49
C LEU A 31 -16.37 -18.35 -18.02
N GLU A 32 -17.07 -19.18 -17.24
CA GLU A 32 -16.77 -19.34 -15.81
C GLU A 32 -15.29 -19.64 -15.70
N ASN A 33 -14.54 -18.66 -15.20
CA ASN A 33 -13.12 -18.87 -14.94
C ASN A 33 -13.00 -19.97 -13.89
N PRO A 34 -12.45 -21.16 -14.20
CA PRO A 34 -12.34 -22.25 -13.24
C PRO A 34 -11.61 -21.84 -11.97
N ALA A 35 -10.72 -20.82 -12.03
CA ALA A 35 -10.03 -20.26 -10.89
C ALA A 35 -10.98 -19.55 -9.89
N LEU A 36 -12.17 -19.10 -10.32
CA LEU A 36 -13.18 -18.52 -9.43
C LEU A 36 -13.93 -19.56 -8.60
N LYS A 37 -13.90 -20.84 -9.01
CA LYS A 37 -14.50 -21.95 -8.26
C LYS A 37 -13.60 -22.45 -7.12
N ILE A 38 -12.34 -22.01 -7.09
CA ILE A 38 -11.41 -22.41 -6.03
C ILE A 38 -11.66 -21.51 -4.81
N TYR A 39 -12.21 -22.09 -3.74
CA TYR A 39 -12.30 -21.38 -2.46
C TYR A 39 -10.91 -21.02 -1.96
N ARG A 40 -10.64 -19.74 -1.83
CA ARG A 40 -9.39 -19.21 -1.28
C ARG A 40 -9.66 -18.75 0.14
N ALA A 41 -9.33 -19.58 1.11
CA ALA A 41 -9.41 -19.20 2.52
C ALA A 41 -8.49 -18.00 2.79
N THR A 42 -8.95 -17.10 3.66
CA THR A 42 -8.08 -16.07 4.22
C THR A 42 -6.94 -16.74 5.00
N PRO A 43 -5.68 -16.34 4.82
CA PRO A 43 -4.57 -16.86 5.61
C PRO A 43 -4.83 -16.73 7.11
N ALA A 44 -4.43 -17.74 7.88
CA ALA A 44 -4.57 -17.71 9.32
C ALA A 44 -3.77 -16.52 9.90
N LYS A 45 -4.42 -15.73 10.76
CA LYS A 45 -3.75 -14.65 11.52
C LYS A 45 -3.01 -15.26 12.71
N ILE A 46 -1.69 -15.23 12.65
CA ILE A 46 -0.84 -15.69 13.76
C ILE A 46 -0.50 -14.52 14.68
N ASN A 47 -0.16 -13.38 14.11
CA ASN A 47 0.17 -12.15 14.82
C ASN A 47 -0.68 -10.99 14.31
N ASP A 48 -0.97 -10.06 15.20
CA ASP A 48 -1.58 -8.76 14.89
C ASP A 48 -0.52 -7.67 14.96
N LEU A 49 -0.53 -6.78 13.99
CA LEU A 49 0.20 -5.52 14.05
C LEU A 49 -0.49 -4.59 15.07
N VAL A 50 0.31 -3.89 15.87
CA VAL A 50 -0.16 -2.91 16.86
C VAL A 50 0.34 -1.52 16.51
N ASN A 51 1.64 -1.37 16.29
CA ASN A 51 2.28 -0.10 15.95
C ASN A 51 3.48 -0.34 15.04
N THR A 52 3.60 0.48 14.00
CA THR A 52 4.74 0.48 13.07
C THR A 52 5.40 1.84 13.11
N LYS A 53 6.66 1.87 13.54
CA LYS A 53 7.49 3.08 13.55
C LYS A 53 8.64 2.90 12.57
N LEU A 54 8.78 3.85 11.64
CA LEU A 54 9.78 3.87 10.58
C LEU A 54 10.70 5.09 10.72
N ASP A 55 12.00 4.89 10.51
CA ASP A 55 13.00 5.94 10.29
C ASP A 55 13.69 5.66 8.97
N VAL A 56 13.46 6.50 7.97
CA VAL A 56 13.87 6.25 6.59
C VAL A 56 14.73 7.37 6.02
N ARG A 57 15.68 6.96 5.17
CA ARG A 57 16.54 7.83 4.37
C ARG A 57 16.61 7.30 2.94
N PHE A 58 16.88 8.19 2.01
CA PHE A 58 16.84 7.86 0.59
C PHE A 58 18.20 8.03 -0.09
N ASN A 59 18.52 7.11 -0.98
CA ASN A 59 19.58 7.29 -1.95
C ASN A 59 18.96 7.54 -3.32
N TYR A 60 18.95 8.79 -3.75
CA TYR A 60 18.32 9.22 -4.99
C TYR A 60 19.01 8.65 -6.23
N ALA A 61 20.32 8.43 -6.19
CA ALA A 61 21.07 7.91 -7.34
C ALA A 61 20.89 6.39 -7.53
N LYS A 62 20.73 5.64 -6.43
CA LYS A 62 20.55 4.17 -6.48
C LYS A 62 19.07 3.77 -6.41
N HIS A 63 18.17 4.70 -6.13
CA HIS A 63 16.76 4.46 -5.83
C HIS A 63 16.58 3.48 -4.66
N TYR A 64 17.35 3.68 -3.57
CA TYR A 64 17.26 2.84 -2.38
C TYR A 64 16.65 3.61 -1.21
N LEU A 65 15.94 2.87 -0.38
CA LEU A 65 15.50 3.33 0.93
C LEU A 65 16.30 2.57 2.00
N TYR A 66 16.95 3.31 2.88
CA TYR A 66 17.56 2.78 4.10
C TYR A 66 16.58 2.93 5.23
N GLY A 67 16.09 1.82 5.75
CA GLY A 67 15.04 1.79 6.76
C GLY A 67 15.54 1.24 8.11
N LYS A 68 15.04 1.87 9.17
CA LYS A 68 14.98 1.30 10.51
C LYS A 68 13.51 1.21 10.89
N GLU A 69 13.12 0.08 11.42
CA GLU A 69 11.75 -0.17 11.80
C GLU A 69 11.67 -0.71 13.22
N TRP A 70 10.68 -0.26 13.96
CA TRP A 70 10.23 -0.84 15.21
C TRP A 70 8.78 -1.24 15.03
N VAL A 71 8.55 -2.52 14.79
CA VAL A 71 7.22 -3.07 14.65
C VAL A 71 6.81 -3.73 15.95
N THR A 72 5.70 -3.24 16.54
CA THR A 72 5.10 -3.82 17.73
C THR A 72 3.94 -4.71 17.32
N LEU A 73 3.95 -5.95 17.81
CA LEU A 73 2.96 -6.98 17.50
C LEU A 73 2.50 -7.67 18.78
N LYS A 74 1.44 -8.46 18.62
CA LYS A 74 0.99 -9.44 19.62
C LYS A 74 0.49 -10.70 18.90
N PRO A 75 0.55 -11.89 19.52
CA PRO A 75 -0.15 -13.07 19.03
C PRO A 75 -1.65 -12.82 18.88
N HIS A 76 -2.26 -13.31 17.80
CA HIS A 76 -3.69 -13.12 17.55
C HIS A 76 -4.55 -13.89 18.55
N PHE A 77 -4.37 -15.20 18.66
CA PHE A 77 -5.11 -16.08 19.58
C PHE A 77 -4.18 -16.95 20.40
N TYR A 78 -3.39 -17.78 19.74
CA TYR A 78 -2.54 -18.78 20.38
C TYR A 78 -1.15 -18.23 20.67
N PRO A 79 -0.56 -18.62 21.81
CA PRO A 79 0.82 -18.24 22.09
C PRO A 79 1.77 -18.70 20.98
N THR A 80 2.66 -17.80 20.54
CA THR A 80 3.63 -18.09 19.48
C THR A 80 5.03 -17.58 19.84
N ASP A 81 6.05 -18.26 19.34
CA ASP A 81 7.46 -17.90 19.38
C ASP A 81 8.02 -17.59 17.98
N SER A 82 7.13 -17.40 16.99
CA SER A 82 7.50 -17.12 15.62
C SER A 82 6.75 -15.94 15.04
N LEU A 83 7.44 -15.19 14.17
CA LEU A 83 6.90 -14.08 13.41
C LEU A 83 7.29 -14.24 11.95
N THR A 84 6.33 -14.09 11.05
CA THR A 84 6.60 -13.98 9.60
C THR A 84 6.15 -12.61 9.11
N LEU A 85 7.07 -11.88 8.48
CA LEU A 85 6.80 -10.64 7.78
C LEU A 85 6.99 -10.82 6.28
N ASP A 86 6.23 -10.07 5.52
CA ASP A 86 6.47 -9.85 4.10
C ASP A 86 7.58 -8.83 3.95
N ALA A 87 8.58 -9.12 3.11
CA ALA A 87 9.72 -8.25 2.85
C ALA A 87 10.27 -8.57 1.45
N LYS A 88 9.81 -7.84 0.44
CA LYS A 88 10.10 -8.16 -0.96
C LYS A 88 11.41 -7.53 -1.41
N GLY A 89 12.39 -8.35 -1.77
CA GLY A 89 13.63 -7.94 -2.44
C GLY A 89 14.51 -6.98 -1.65
N MET A 90 14.54 -7.08 -0.33
CA MET A 90 15.32 -6.21 0.55
C MET A 90 16.65 -6.85 0.95
N ASP A 91 17.63 -6.04 1.34
CA ASP A 91 18.74 -6.52 2.18
C ASP A 91 18.33 -6.37 3.64
N ILE A 92 18.35 -7.45 4.39
CA ILE A 92 18.07 -7.45 5.83
C ILE A 92 19.41 -7.38 6.57
N ASN A 93 19.66 -6.25 7.24
CA ASN A 93 20.95 -5.99 7.88
C ASN A 93 20.97 -6.45 9.35
N GLN A 94 19.84 -6.26 10.06
CA GLN A 94 19.73 -6.62 11.47
C GLN A 94 18.29 -6.91 11.84
N ILE A 95 18.09 -7.92 12.69
CA ILE A 95 16.81 -8.19 13.37
C ILE A 95 17.08 -8.42 14.85
N SER A 96 16.30 -7.78 15.69
CA SER A 96 16.43 -7.85 17.14
C SER A 96 15.07 -7.73 17.83
N ILE A 97 14.93 -8.35 18.99
CA ILE A 97 13.84 -8.04 19.91
C ILE A 97 14.24 -6.85 20.79
N VAL A 98 13.32 -5.93 21.00
CA VAL A 98 13.56 -4.77 21.89
C VAL A 98 13.18 -5.14 23.31
N LYS A 99 14.15 -5.14 24.21
CA LYS A 99 13.96 -5.43 25.66
C LYS A 99 14.58 -4.32 26.50
N ASN A 100 13.79 -3.67 27.33
CA ASN A 100 14.26 -2.60 28.21
C ASN A 100 15.11 -1.54 27.48
N GLY A 101 14.66 -1.17 26.27
CA GLY A 101 15.36 -0.20 25.41
C GLY A 101 16.63 -0.73 24.71
N LYS A 102 16.96 -2.02 24.85
CA LYS A 102 18.12 -2.65 24.20
C LYS A 102 17.68 -3.61 23.10
N ASN A 103 18.45 -3.66 22.02
CA ASN A 103 18.23 -4.57 20.91
C ASN A 103 19.00 -5.88 21.18
N VAL A 104 18.27 -7.00 21.31
CA VAL A 104 18.83 -8.34 21.48
C VAL A 104 18.65 -9.09 20.14
N PRO A 105 19.72 -9.55 19.48
CA PRO A 105 19.64 -10.19 18.19
C PRO A 105 18.73 -11.43 18.17
N LEU A 106 17.98 -11.59 17.07
CA LEU A 106 17.14 -12.75 16.81
C LEU A 106 17.67 -13.55 15.62
N LYS A 107 17.39 -14.87 15.62
CA LYS A 107 17.65 -15.74 14.46
C LYS A 107 16.49 -15.59 13.47
N PHE A 108 16.81 -15.59 12.19
CA PHE A 108 15.83 -15.48 11.13
C PHE A 108 16.25 -16.24 9.87
N LEU A 109 15.26 -16.52 9.03
CA LEU A 109 15.43 -17.00 7.65
C LEU A 109 14.73 -16.01 6.71
N TYR A 110 15.38 -15.73 5.59
CA TYR A 110 14.84 -14.81 4.59
C TYR A 110 15.01 -15.41 3.18
N ASP A 111 13.94 -15.44 2.42
CA ASP A 111 13.89 -16.02 1.06
C ASP A 111 13.65 -14.96 -0.04
N SER A 112 13.91 -13.69 0.26
CA SER A 112 13.65 -12.51 -0.58
C SER A 112 12.17 -12.12 -0.71
N LEU A 113 11.24 -12.85 -0.10
CA LEU A 113 9.81 -12.54 -0.05
C LEU A 113 9.27 -12.54 1.38
N LYS A 114 9.67 -13.55 2.15
CA LYS A 114 9.21 -13.77 3.52
C LYS A 114 10.39 -13.79 4.49
N LEU A 115 10.23 -13.04 5.55
CA LEU A 115 11.16 -12.96 6.65
C LEU A 115 10.58 -13.71 7.85
N ARG A 116 11.15 -14.89 8.15
CA ARG A 116 10.71 -15.77 9.25
C ARG A 116 11.66 -15.58 10.42
N ILE A 117 11.13 -15.12 11.54
CA ILE A 117 11.88 -14.72 12.73
C ILE A 117 11.52 -15.65 13.88
N ASN A 118 12.52 -16.20 14.54
CA ASN A 118 12.34 -16.93 15.80
C ASN A 118 12.41 -15.92 16.95
N LEU A 119 11.30 -15.78 17.68
CA LEU A 119 11.25 -14.91 18.85
C LEU A 119 12.08 -15.52 19.99
N ASP A 120 12.41 -14.71 20.96
CA ASP A 120 13.25 -15.12 22.10
C ASP A 120 12.51 -15.94 23.18
N LYS A 121 11.18 -15.90 23.16
CA LYS A 121 10.27 -16.69 23.99
C LYS A 121 8.92 -16.86 23.31
N LYS A 122 8.09 -17.70 23.85
CA LYS A 122 6.67 -17.76 23.48
C LYS A 122 5.90 -16.60 24.13
N TYR A 123 5.22 -15.79 23.32
CA TYR A 123 4.35 -14.69 23.74
C TYR A 123 2.89 -15.13 23.71
N SER A 124 2.09 -14.65 24.65
CA SER A 124 0.64 -14.83 24.68
C SER A 124 -0.09 -13.68 23.98
N SER A 125 -1.37 -13.84 23.68
CA SER A 125 -2.19 -12.78 23.05
C SER A 125 -2.39 -11.52 23.92
N ALA A 126 -2.07 -11.61 25.22
CA ALA A 126 -2.08 -10.47 26.15
C ALA A 126 -0.75 -9.71 26.18
N GLU A 127 0.31 -10.22 25.53
CA GLU A 127 1.64 -9.64 25.56
C GLU A 127 1.99 -8.99 24.22
N ASN A 128 2.40 -7.71 24.27
CA ASN A 128 3.03 -7.06 23.13
C ASN A 128 4.53 -7.36 23.12
N TYR A 129 5.11 -7.45 21.92
CA TYR A 129 6.54 -7.48 21.72
C TYR A 129 6.93 -6.56 20.55
N THR A 130 8.13 -6.02 20.59
CA THR A 130 8.61 -5.11 19.54
C THR A 130 9.86 -5.70 18.91
N VAL A 131 9.82 -5.86 17.58
CA VAL A 131 10.97 -6.26 16.78
C VAL A 131 11.56 -5.02 16.12
N TYR A 132 12.88 -4.88 16.25
CA TYR A 132 13.66 -3.89 15.52
C TYR A 132 14.26 -4.53 14.28
N LEU A 133 14.13 -3.85 13.15
CA LEU A 133 14.73 -4.24 11.86
C LEU A 133 15.56 -3.08 11.32
N SER A 134 16.71 -3.40 10.70
CA SER A 134 17.46 -2.49 9.84
C SER A 134 17.59 -3.15 8.49
N TYR A 135 17.24 -2.44 7.43
CA TYR A 135 17.13 -3.00 6.09
C TYR A 135 17.42 -1.96 5.00
N THR A 136 17.62 -2.46 3.78
CA THR A 136 17.71 -1.64 2.57
C THR A 136 16.67 -2.13 1.56
N ALA A 137 15.68 -1.31 1.25
CA ALA A 137 14.73 -1.60 0.18
C ALA A 137 15.28 -1.13 -1.18
N LYS A 138 15.05 -1.94 -2.22
CA LYS A 138 15.57 -1.74 -3.58
C LYS A 138 14.44 -1.90 -4.60
N PRO A 139 13.46 -0.98 -4.61
CA PRO A 139 12.22 -1.16 -5.37
C PRO A 139 12.44 -1.38 -6.87
N ASP A 140 13.40 -0.71 -7.48
CA ASP A 140 13.70 -0.86 -8.91
C ASP A 140 14.35 -2.20 -9.29
N GLN A 141 14.84 -2.96 -8.32
CA GLN A 141 15.39 -4.30 -8.54
C GLN A 141 14.35 -5.40 -8.41
N LEU A 142 13.13 -5.06 -7.98
CA LEU A 142 12.03 -6.02 -7.88
C LEU A 142 11.50 -6.36 -9.27
N LYS A 143 11.46 -7.66 -9.57
CA LYS A 143 10.66 -8.20 -10.66
C LYS A 143 9.22 -8.39 -10.16
N ALA A 144 8.55 -7.28 -9.84
CA ALA A 144 7.20 -7.33 -9.33
C ALA A 144 6.21 -7.55 -10.48
N MET A 145 5.46 -8.66 -10.44
CA MET A 145 4.28 -8.80 -11.26
C MET A 145 3.15 -8.00 -10.63
N GLY A 146 2.72 -6.95 -11.32
CA GLY A 146 1.55 -6.19 -10.93
C GLY A 146 0.23 -6.91 -11.25
N SER A 147 -0.87 -6.27 -10.93
CA SER A 147 -2.21 -6.66 -11.38
C SER A 147 -2.50 -6.08 -12.76
N ALA A 148 -3.63 -6.43 -13.35
CA ALA A 148 -4.09 -5.82 -14.60
C ALA A 148 -4.28 -4.29 -14.50
N ALA A 149 -4.53 -3.78 -13.29
CA ALA A 149 -4.72 -2.36 -13.03
C ALA A 149 -3.40 -1.64 -12.64
N ILE A 150 -2.47 -2.35 -11.99
CA ILE A 150 -1.18 -1.82 -11.53
C ILE A 150 -0.08 -2.74 -12.05
N SER A 151 0.43 -2.43 -13.23
CA SER A 151 1.42 -3.27 -13.92
C SER A 151 2.80 -3.28 -13.23
N ASP A 152 3.10 -2.27 -12.42
CA ASP A 152 4.38 -2.08 -11.74
C ASP A 152 4.16 -1.96 -10.23
N ALA A 153 4.31 -3.06 -9.49
CA ALA A 153 4.02 -3.16 -8.07
C ALA A 153 5.27 -3.00 -7.19
N LYS A 154 6.07 -1.98 -7.46
CA LYS A 154 7.32 -1.69 -6.71
C LYS A 154 7.11 -1.09 -5.32
N GLY A 155 5.90 -0.61 -5.03
CA GLY A 155 5.54 -0.02 -3.74
C GLY A 155 6.15 1.34 -3.44
N LEU A 156 7.38 1.61 -3.89
CA LEU A 156 8.11 2.87 -3.73
C LEU A 156 8.70 3.30 -5.07
N TYR A 157 8.46 4.55 -5.45
CA TYR A 157 8.81 5.10 -6.76
C TYR A 157 9.71 6.32 -6.61
N PHE A 158 10.81 6.33 -7.37
CA PHE A 158 11.70 7.46 -7.53
C PHE A 158 11.50 8.06 -8.91
N ILE A 159 10.98 9.26 -8.97
CA ILE A 159 10.65 9.96 -10.21
C ILE A 159 11.62 11.10 -10.43
N ASN A 160 12.27 11.11 -11.59
CA ASN A 160 13.21 12.17 -12.00
C ASN A 160 14.25 12.50 -10.92
N SER A 161 14.76 11.47 -10.24
CA SER A 161 15.61 11.62 -9.04
C SER A 161 16.95 12.31 -9.31
N ASP A 162 17.42 12.30 -10.55
CA ASP A 162 18.62 13.01 -11.03
C ASP A 162 18.32 14.44 -11.54
N GLY A 163 17.04 14.81 -11.67
CA GLY A 163 16.58 16.09 -12.18
C GLY A 163 16.88 16.33 -13.66
N ALA A 164 17.10 15.28 -14.44
CA ALA A 164 17.41 15.36 -15.88
C ALA A 164 16.21 15.88 -16.70
N ASP A 165 15.00 15.42 -16.37
CA ASP A 165 13.76 15.87 -17.01
C ASP A 165 13.27 17.18 -16.38
N LYS A 166 13.45 18.29 -17.10
CA LYS A 166 13.05 19.63 -16.62
C LYS A 166 11.54 19.87 -16.59
N THR A 167 10.76 18.96 -17.17
CA THR A 167 9.30 19.04 -17.20
C THR A 167 8.63 18.36 -15.98
N LYS A 168 9.40 17.57 -15.22
CA LYS A 168 8.91 16.81 -14.07
C LYS A 168 9.63 17.23 -12.77
N PRO A 169 8.94 17.36 -11.65
CA PRO A 169 9.59 17.54 -10.37
C PRO A 169 10.37 16.29 -9.94
N ILE A 170 11.42 16.51 -9.14
CA ILE A 170 12.06 15.42 -8.40
C ILE A 170 11.10 15.00 -7.29
N GLN A 171 10.73 13.73 -7.25
CA GLN A 171 9.80 13.23 -6.24
C GLN A 171 10.01 11.75 -5.93
N ILE A 172 9.65 11.39 -4.71
CA ILE A 172 9.51 10.02 -4.23
C ILE A 172 8.09 9.87 -3.71
N TRP A 173 7.43 8.78 -4.00
CA TRP A 173 6.11 8.47 -3.47
C TRP A 173 5.86 6.97 -3.42
N THR A 174 4.85 6.56 -2.66
CA THR A 174 4.51 5.16 -2.44
C THR A 174 3.13 4.82 -2.99
N GLN A 175 2.97 3.57 -3.43
CA GLN A 175 1.69 2.96 -3.78
C GLN A 175 1.65 1.54 -3.20
N GLY A 176 0.82 1.33 -2.19
CA GLY A 176 0.78 0.08 -1.42
C GLY A 176 -0.21 -0.96 -1.94
N GLU A 177 -1.16 -0.61 -2.79
CA GLU A 177 -2.15 -1.56 -3.32
C GLU A 177 -1.53 -2.56 -4.31
N THR A 178 -1.88 -3.84 -4.21
CA THR A 178 -2.75 -4.44 -3.19
C THR A 178 -1.95 -4.92 -1.97
N GLU A 179 -0.71 -5.35 -2.15
CA GLU A 179 0.24 -5.86 -1.16
C GLU A 179 1.65 -5.44 -1.55
N SER A 180 1.83 -4.14 -1.85
CA SER A 180 3.11 -3.59 -2.32
C SER A 180 3.87 -2.79 -1.25
N SER A 181 3.29 -2.62 -0.06
CA SER A 181 3.98 -1.97 1.05
C SER A 181 5.18 -2.77 1.52
N SER A 182 5.11 -4.08 1.46
CA SER A 182 6.24 -4.97 1.78
C SER A 182 7.42 -4.89 0.80
N ALA A 183 7.32 -4.08 -0.25
CA ALA A 183 8.45 -3.76 -1.13
C ALA A 183 9.35 -2.64 -0.57
N TRP A 184 8.88 -1.86 0.42
CA TRP A 184 9.66 -0.78 0.98
C TRP A 184 9.80 -0.79 2.51
N PHE A 185 8.97 -1.56 3.24
CA PHE A 185 9.20 -1.88 4.65
C PHE A 185 8.66 -3.29 4.99
N PRO A 186 9.34 -4.05 5.86
CA PRO A 186 8.87 -5.36 6.31
C PRO A 186 7.56 -5.25 7.09
N THR A 187 6.53 -6.00 6.73
CA THR A 187 5.22 -5.92 7.40
C THR A 187 4.41 -7.21 7.21
N ILE A 188 3.27 -7.36 7.85
CA ILE A 188 2.24 -8.33 7.45
C ILE A 188 1.35 -7.60 6.44
N ASP A 189 1.69 -7.71 5.17
CA ASP A 189 1.09 -6.95 4.07
C ASP A 189 -0.25 -7.53 3.64
N HIS A 190 -1.24 -7.40 4.52
CA HIS A 190 -2.59 -7.91 4.29
C HIS A 190 -3.64 -6.89 4.78
N PRO A 191 -4.74 -6.66 4.04
CA PRO A 191 -5.74 -5.64 4.38
C PRO A 191 -6.48 -5.90 5.70
N SER A 192 -6.47 -7.13 6.22
CA SER A 192 -7.04 -7.47 7.53
C SER A 192 -6.17 -7.01 8.72
N GLN A 193 -4.92 -6.65 8.48
CA GLN A 193 -4.03 -6.08 9.48
C GLN A 193 -4.28 -4.58 9.61
N LYS A 194 -4.19 -4.09 10.85
CA LYS A 194 -4.28 -2.66 11.14
C LYS A 194 -3.26 -2.28 12.19
N THR A 195 -2.56 -1.18 11.96
CA THR A 195 -1.48 -0.70 12.81
C THR A 195 -1.51 0.81 12.92
N LEU A 196 -1.05 1.35 14.04
CA LEU A 196 -0.69 2.76 14.15
C LEU A 196 0.58 3.03 13.33
N GLU A 197 0.74 4.26 12.86
CA GLU A 197 1.89 4.66 12.06
C GLU A 197 2.63 5.84 12.67
N GLU A 198 3.95 5.73 12.74
CA GLU A 198 4.86 6.84 12.93
C GLU A 198 6.00 6.71 11.89
N ILE A 199 6.18 7.71 11.04
CA ILE A 199 7.25 7.72 10.05
C ILE A 199 8.11 8.97 10.17
N SER A 200 9.41 8.79 10.30
CA SER A 200 10.43 9.83 10.27
C SER A 200 11.21 9.75 8.97
N MET A 201 11.15 10.81 8.17
CA MET A 201 11.83 10.90 6.87
C MET A 201 12.96 11.92 6.95
N THR A 202 14.20 11.46 6.72
CA THR A 202 15.36 12.38 6.59
C THR A 202 15.58 12.71 5.12
N VAL A 203 15.39 13.97 4.77
CA VAL A 203 15.35 14.47 3.39
C VAL A 203 16.15 15.77 3.24
N PRO A 204 16.56 16.16 2.01
CA PRO A 204 17.05 17.51 1.74
C PRO A 204 16.06 18.57 2.18
N SER A 205 16.53 19.61 2.90
CA SER A 205 15.68 20.63 3.52
C SER A 205 14.82 21.43 2.53
N LYS A 206 15.18 21.40 1.24
CA LYS A 206 14.42 22.07 0.16
C LYS A 206 13.12 21.32 -0.23
N TYR A 207 13.01 20.02 0.07
CA TYR A 207 11.85 19.23 -0.31
C TYR A 207 10.73 19.31 0.73
N VAL A 208 9.51 19.17 0.28
CA VAL A 208 8.33 18.99 1.12
C VAL A 208 8.13 17.50 1.34
N THR A 209 7.71 17.13 2.55
CA THR A 209 7.27 15.76 2.87
C THR A 209 5.79 15.72 3.16
N LEU A 210 5.17 14.59 2.86
CA LEU A 210 3.79 14.29 3.23
C LEU A 210 3.72 12.80 3.63
N SER A 211 2.91 12.51 4.65
CA SER A 211 2.56 11.14 5.04
C SER A 211 1.18 11.13 5.70
N ASN A 212 0.72 9.96 6.11
CA ASN A 212 -0.53 9.81 6.84
C ASN A 212 -0.51 10.58 8.18
N GLY A 213 -1.65 11.13 8.55
CA GLY A 213 -1.84 11.78 9.84
C GLY A 213 -1.33 13.22 9.91
N LYS A 214 -0.54 13.52 10.94
CA LYS A 214 -0.10 14.89 11.23
C LYS A 214 1.42 14.97 11.27
N LEU A 215 1.97 16.07 10.75
CA LEU A 215 3.37 16.41 10.94
C LEU A 215 3.56 16.85 12.42
N VAL A 216 4.27 16.05 13.19
CA VAL A 216 4.47 16.26 14.63
C VAL A 216 5.84 16.84 14.96
N SER A 217 6.81 16.72 14.06
CA SER A 217 8.16 17.24 14.28
C SER A 217 8.86 17.54 12.95
N GLN A 218 9.60 18.65 12.91
CA GLN A 218 10.60 18.96 11.88
C GLN A 218 11.88 19.41 12.58
N LYS A 219 12.98 18.69 12.36
CA LYS A 219 14.27 18.98 13.01
C LYS A 219 15.40 18.98 11.99
N PRO A 220 16.31 19.96 12.04
CA PRO A 220 17.54 19.91 11.26
C PRO A 220 18.33 18.63 11.55
N ALA A 221 18.87 18.00 10.49
CA ALA A 221 19.67 16.80 10.57
C ALA A 221 21.14 17.01 10.12
N GLY A 222 21.55 18.27 9.95
CA GLY A 222 22.87 18.66 9.47
C GLY A 222 23.04 18.51 7.95
N ASN A 223 24.09 19.08 7.38
CA ASN A 223 24.46 18.96 5.97
C ASN A 223 23.33 19.27 4.97
N GLY A 224 22.49 20.26 5.26
CA GLY A 224 21.34 20.61 4.39
C GLY A 224 20.17 19.62 4.43
N LEU A 225 20.18 18.69 5.39
CA LEU A 225 19.10 17.74 5.63
C LEU A 225 18.22 18.15 6.82
N ARG A 226 17.00 17.67 6.81
CA ARG A 226 16.10 17.71 7.97
C ARG A 226 15.37 16.38 8.11
N THR A 227 14.88 16.08 9.31
CA THR A 227 14.00 14.95 9.60
C THR A 227 12.62 15.46 9.93
N ASP A 228 11.63 15.02 9.17
CA ASP A 228 10.22 15.28 9.36
C ASP A 228 9.56 14.02 9.92
N THR A 229 8.85 14.14 11.05
CA THR A 229 8.12 13.03 11.68
C THR A 229 6.63 13.24 11.52
N TRP A 230 5.97 12.28 10.92
CA TRP A 230 4.53 12.20 10.74
C TRP A 230 3.97 11.11 11.64
N LYS A 231 2.74 11.30 12.13
CA LYS A 231 2.07 10.34 13.00
C LYS A 231 0.60 10.23 12.67
N MET A 232 0.14 8.99 12.49
CA MET A 232 -1.25 8.62 12.33
C MET A 232 -1.71 7.82 13.55
N ASP A 233 -2.66 8.38 14.29
CA ASP A 233 -3.21 7.82 15.54
C ASP A 233 -4.46 6.94 15.31
N LYS A 234 -4.83 6.71 14.06
CA LYS A 234 -5.91 5.81 13.67
C LYS A 234 -5.32 4.55 13.04
N PRO A 235 -5.61 3.35 13.60
CA PRO A 235 -5.11 2.11 13.01
C PRO A 235 -5.63 1.92 11.60
N HIS A 236 -4.75 1.65 10.65
CA HIS A 236 -5.06 1.42 9.24
C HIS A 236 -4.19 0.32 8.67
N SER A 237 -4.61 -0.20 7.51
CA SER A 237 -3.91 -1.31 6.88
C SER A 237 -2.57 -0.88 6.26
N PRO A 238 -1.55 -1.76 6.24
CA PRO A 238 -0.22 -1.44 5.70
C PRO A 238 -0.24 -0.90 4.27
N TYR A 239 -1.12 -1.39 3.39
CA TYR A 239 -1.21 -0.91 2.02
C TYR A 239 -1.62 0.58 1.89
N LEU A 240 -2.15 1.17 2.98
CA LEU A 240 -2.50 2.59 3.05
C LEU A 240 -1.34 3.46 3.57
N PHE A 241 -0.23 2.86 3.99
CA PHE A 241 0.95 3.62 4.39
C PHE A 241 1.47 4.41 3.20
N MET A 242 1.59 5.72 3.39
CA MET A 242 1.95 6.63 2.33
C MET A 242 3.06 7.57 2.78
N MET A 243 4.00 7.82 1.89
CA MET A 243 4.92 8.94 1.97
C MET A 243 5.10 9.58 0.59
N ALA A 244 5.28 10.89 0.60
CA ALA A 244 5.70 11.63 -0.58
C ALA A 244 6.79 12.63 -0.16
N VAL A 245 7.82 12.75 -1.00
CA VAL A 245 8.95 13.66 -0.82
C VAL A 245 9.23 14.31 -2.16
N GLY A 246 9.32 15.63 -2.22
CA GLY A 246 9.60 16.29 -3.48
C GLY A 246 9.51 17.80 -3.46
N ASP A 247 9.68 18.39 -4.61
CA ASP A 247 9.51 19.82 -4.84
C ASP A 247 8.02 20.16 -5.03
N PHE A 248 7.26 20.07 -3.93
CA PHE A 248 5.82 20.29 -3.92
C PHE A 248 5.47 21.70 -3.47
N LYS A 249 4.40 22.27 -4.04
CA LYS A 249 3.78 23.51 -3.58
C LYS A 249 2.66 23.20 -2.60
N ILE A 250 2.66 23.88 -1.47
CA ILE A 250 1.62 23.75 -0.45
C ILE A 250 0.59 24.86 -0.67
N TYR A 251 -0.64 24.47 -0.98
CA TYR A 251 -1.79 25.36 -1.01
C TYR A 251 -2.57 25.21 0.30
N LYS A 252 -2.79 26.34 0.99
CA LYS A 252 -3.58 26.36 2.22
C LYS A 252 -5.01 26.75 1.89
N ASP A 253 -5.96 25.99 2.35
CA ASP A 253 -7.39 26.28 2.27
C ASP A 253 -8.01 26.26 3.65
N LYS A 254 -9.20 26.87 3.78
CA LYS A 254 -9.99 26.89 5.02
C LYS A 254 -11.40 26.42 4.69
N TRP A 255 -11.89 25.54 5.50
CA TRP A 255 -13.27 25.04 5.46
C TRP A 255 -14.15 25.87 6.40
#